data_08cd34e281b5acfb9c36610da476b33d
#
_entry.id   08cd34e281b5acfb9c36610da476b33d
#
_cell.length_a   1.000
_cell.length_b   1.000
_cell.length_c   1.000
_cell.angle_alpha   90.00
_cell.angle_beta   90.00
_cell.angle_gamma   90.00
#
_symmetry.space_group_name_H-M   'P 1'
#
loop_
_entity.id
_entity.type
_entity.pdbx_description
1 polymer ?
#
loop_
_entity_poly.entity_id
_entity_poly.type
_entity_poly.pdbx_seq_one_letter_code
_entity_poly.pdbx_strand_id
1 'polypeptide(L)'
;MESIEKANQLLTSFHELVNTKQAQEFDPEDGYKVGVDLGTSSIVLVVLDGKNRPVFGAFEYADVIRDGLVVDYQKSVQIVNRLREQAEETLGFALKAASGAIPPGTVGNNKRVVANVIESANMLADQLVDEPTAAALVLNVDEGAVV
;
A
#
# COMPACT_ATOMS: atom_id res chain seq x y z
N MET A 1 -8.54 7.05 23.04
CA MET A 1 -8.19 5.71 23.54
C MET A 1 -8.74 4.62 22.65
N GLU A 2 -10.02 4.66 22.35
CA GLU A 2 -10.68 3.69 21.46
C GLU A 2 -10.05 3.64 20.05
N SER A 3 -9.68 4.80 19.48
CA SER A 3 -9.00 4.87 18.19
C SER A 3 -7.58 4.29 18.21
N ILE A 4 -6.87 4.37 19.34
CA ILE A 4 -5.52 3.78 19.50
C ILE A 4 -5.62 2.27 19.55
N GLU A 5 -6.58 1.72 20.29
CA GLU A 5 -6.81 0.27 20.35
C GLU A 5 -7.19 -0.29 18.98
N LYS A 6 -8.07 0.41 18.26
CA LYS A 6 -8.47 0.05 16.91
C LYS A 6 -7.29 0.09 15.94
N ALA A 7 -6.45 1.14 16.03
CA ALA A 7 -5.24 1.25 15.23
C ALA A 7 -4.27 0.10 15.52
N ASN A 8 -4.06 -0.25 16.80
CA ASN A 8 -3.20 -1.37 17.18
C ASN A 8 -3.73 -2.71 16.68
N GLN A 9 -5.05 -2.91 16.73
CA GLN A 9 -5.68 -4.11 16.17
C GLN A 9 -5.48 -4.22 14.67
N LEU A 10 -5.64 -3.12 13.94
CA LEU A 10 -5.42 -3.09 12.50
C LEU A 10 -3.96 -3.36 12.13
N LEU A 11 -3.01 -2.77 12.86
CA LEU A 11 -1.59 -3.01 12.67
C LEU A 11 -1.22 -4.46 12.96
N THR A 12 -1.76 -5.05 14.02
CA THR A 12 -1.55 -6.46 14.35
C THR A 12 -2.10 -7.37 13.26
N SER A 13 -3.33 -7.11 12.79
CA SER A 13 -3.94 -7.87 11.70
C SER A 13 -3.12 -7.76 10.42
N PHE A 14 -2.66 -6.58 10.07
CA PHE A 14 -1.81 -6.36 8.90
C PHE A 14 -0.49 -7.13 9.02
N HIS A 15 0.15 -7.05 10.19
CA HIS A 15 1.41 -7.75 10.44
C HIS A 15 1.26 -9.27 10.31
N GLU A 16 0.17 -9.81 10.82
CA GLU A 16 -0.15 -11.24 10.67
C GLU A 16 -0.35 -11.62 9.21
N LEU A 17 -1.10 -10.83 8.44
CA LEU A 17 -1.31 -11.07 7.02
C LEU A 17 -0.02 -11.05 6.21
N VAL A 18 0.86 -10.08 6.47
CA VAL A 18 2.16 -9.98 5.79
C VAL A 18 3.02 -11.19 6.11
N ASN A 19 3.06 -11.61 7.36
CA ASN A 19 3.88 -12.74 7.78
C ASN A 19 3.37 -14.09 7.26
N THR A 20 2.06 -14.26 7.19
CA THR A 20 1.45 -15.52 6.75
C THR A 20 1.18 -15.57 5.25
N LYS A 21 1.16 -14.41 4.58
CA LYS A 21 0.79 -14.26 3.17
C LYS A 21 -0.57 -14.90 2.86
N GLN A 22 -1.49 -14.82 3.81
CA GLN A 22 -2.85 -15.31 3.66
C GLN A 22 -3.82 -14.16 3.59
N ALA A 23 -4.86 -14.30 2.77
CA ALA A 23 -5.93 -13.33 2.70
C ALA A 23 -7.05 -13.71 3.69
N GLN A 24 -7.70 -12.70 4.24
CA GLN A 24 -8.96 -12.90 4.95
C GLN A 24 -10.10 -12.92 3.95
N GLU A 25 -11.14 -13.70 4.25
CA GLU A 25 -12.31 -13.74 3.40
C GLU A 25 -13.06 -12.41 3.42
N PHE A 26 -13.40 -11.92 2.23
CA PHE A 26 -14.26 -10.76 2.04
C PHE A 26 -14.88 -10.84 0.64
N ASP A 27 -15.96 -10.08 0.44
CA ASP A 27 -16.62 -10.00 -0.86
C ASP A 27 -16.09 -8.76 -1.62
N PRO A 28 -15.41 -8.93 -2.76
CA PRO A 28 -14.91 -7.80 -3.54
C PRO A 28 -16.03 -6.88 -4.06
N GLU A 29 -17.26 -7.34 -4.15
CA GLU A 29 -18.40 -6.51 -4.55
C GLU A 29 -18.76 -5.47 -3.50
N ASP A 30 -18.41 -5.70 -2.23
CA ASP A 30 -18.57 -4.72 -1.15
C ASP A 30 -17.54 -3.59 -1.23
N GLY A 31 -16.64 -3.65 -2.17
CA GLY A 31 -15.58 -2.67 -2.36
C GLY A 31 -14.26 -3.08 -1.72
N TYR A 32 -13.20 -2.55 -2.26
CA TYR A 32 -11.84 -2.75 -1.73
C TYR A 32 -10.94 -1.59 -2.13
N LYS A 33 -9.82 -1.46 -1.44
CA LYS A 33 -8.79 -0.45 -1.73
C LYS A 33 -7.44 -1.13 -1.76
N VAL A 34 -6.59 -0.68 -2.67
CA VAL A 34 -5.20 -1.15 -2.77
C VAL A 34 -4.28 0.01 -2.48
N GLY A 35 -3.31 -0.21 -1.62
CA GLY A 35 -2.26 0.76 -1.33
C GLY A 35 -0.90 0.19 -1.68
N VAL A 36 -0.05 1.03 -2.26
CA VAL A 36 1.34 0.70 -2.56
C VAL A 36 2.22 1.76 -1.90
N ASP A 37 3.17 1.31 -1.11
CA ASP A 37 4.15 2.16 -0.45
C ASP A 37 5.54 1.86 -1.00
N LEU A 38 6.13 2.83 -1.71
CA LEU A 38 7.51 2.78 -2.15
C LEU A 38 8.39 3.39 -1.05
N GLY A 39 8.81 2.54 -0.12
CA GLY A 39 9.65 2.98 1.00
C GLY A 39 11.15 2.97 0.68
N THR A 40 11.94 3.45 1.64
CA THR A 40 13.41 3.53 1.52
C THR A 40 14.09 2.17 1.62
N SER A 41 13.45 1.20 2.27
CA SER A 41 14.03 -0.13 2.49
C SER A 41 13.13 -1.27 2.06
N SER A 42 11.86 -0.98 1.74
CA SER A 42 10.90 -1.99 1.30
C SER A 42 9.80 -1.38 0.45
N ILE A 43 9.19 -2.22 -0.37
CA ILE A 43 7.96 -1.90 -1.09
C ILE A 43 6.86 -2.76 -0.49
N VAL A 44 5.75 -2.15 -0.15
CA VAL A 44 4.61 -2.81 0.51
C VAL A 44 3.37 -2.64 -0.37
N LEU A 45 2.60 -3.71 -0.51
CA LEU A 45 1.28 -3.67 -1.11
C LEU A 45 0.28 -4.19 -0.09
N VAL A 46 -0.78 -3.42 0.15
CA VAL A 46 -1.86 -3.78 1.07
C VAL A 46 -3.20 -3.71 0.35
N VAL A 47 -4.08 -4.64 0.66
CA VAL A 47 -5.48 -4.59 0.21
C VAL A 47 -6.37 -4.51 1.44
N LEU A 48 -7.27 -3.53 1.43
CA LEU A 48 -8.27 -3.32 2.47
C LEU A 48 -9.65 -3.67 1.90
N ASP A 49 -10.52 -4.19 2.76
CA ASP A 49 -11.94 -4.39 2.38
C ASP A 49 -12.72 -3.06 2.40
N GLY A 50 -14.02 -3.11 2.10
CA GLY A 50 -14.89 -1.94 2.11
C GLY A 50 -15.03 -1.27 3.47
N LYS A 51 -14.61 -1.92 4.54
CA LYS A 51 -14.62 -1.39 5.92
C LYS A 51 -13.23 -0.97 6.39
N ASN A 52 -12.26 -0.84 5.45
CA ASN A 52 -10.87 -0.48 5.72
C ASN A 52 -10.12 -1.50 6.60
N ARG A 53 -10.53 -2.78 6.55
CA ARG A 53 -9.82 -3.85 7.26
C ARG A 53 -8.79 -4.48 6.33
N PRO A 54 -7.54 -4.73 6.79
CA PRO A 54 -6.56 -5.41 5.97
C PRO A 54 -7.01 -6.84 5.64
N VAL A 55 -7.04 -7.18 4.35
CA VAL A 55 -7.38 -8.52 3.88
C VAL A 55 -6.22 -9.20 3.18
N PHE A 56 -5.22 -8.44 2.76
CA PHE A 56 -3.98 -8.95 2.19
C PHE A 56 -2.86 -7.95 2.42
N GLY A 57 -1.67 -8.45 2.66
CA GLY A 57 -0.47 -7.63 2.72
C GLY A 57 0.74 -8.43 2.28
N ALA A 58 1.61 -7.80 1.52
CA ALA A 58 2.88 -8.37 1.11
C ALA A 58 3.92 -7.27 0.98
N PHE A 59 5.18 -7.62 1.18
CA PHE A 59 6.27 -6.68 1.01
C PHE A 59 7.51 -7.38 0.45
N GLU A 60 8.40 -6.57 -0.10
CA GLU A 60 9.69 -7.03 -0.57
C GLU A 60 10.74 -5.99 -0.19
N TYR A 61 11.85 -6.42 0.38
CA TYR A 61 12.95 -5.52 0.71
C TYR A 61 13.60 -5.01 -0.58
N ALA A 62 13.74 -3.70 -0.67
CA ALA A 62 14.36 -3.06 -1.82
C ALA A 62 14.78 -1.63 -1.48
N ASP A 63 15.92 -1.23 -1.99
CA ASP A 63 16.45 0.12 -1.87
C ASP A 63 16.21 0.85 -3.20
N VAL A 64 15.00 1.36 -3.38
CA VAL A 64 14.58 2.03 -4.63
C VAL A 64 14.30 3.52 -4.44
N ILE A 65 14.29 3.99 -3.20
CA ILE A 65 14.06 5.41 -2.86
C ILE A 65 15.29 5.92 -2.11
N ARG A 66 15.84 7.05 -2.55
CA ARG A 66 16.91 7.79 -1.86
C ARG A 66 16.60 9.28 -1.93
N ASP A 67 16.65 9.96 -0.78
CA ASP A 67 16.38 11.40 -0.68
C ASP A 67 15.04 11.80 -1.30
N GLY A 68 14.02 10.94 -1.15
CA GLY A 68 12.68 11.16 -1.71
C GLY A 68 12.56 10.91 -3.21
N LEU A 69 13.61 10.35 -3.84
CA LEU A 69 13.65 10.10 -5.28
C LEU A 69 13.62 8.60 -5.58
N VAL A 70 12.85 8.21 -6.59
CA VAL A 70 12.92 6.84 -7.13
C VAL A 70 14.21 6.71 -7.94
N VAL A 71 15.17 5.93 -7.41
CA VAL A 71 16.49 5.76 -8.04
C VAL A 71 16.59 4.52 -8.90
N ASP A 72 15.65 3.56 -8.76
CA ASP A 72 15.58 2.36 -9.58
C ASP A 72 14.14 2.11 -10.01
N TYR A 73 13.77 2.71 -11.12
CA TYR A 73 12.41 2.64 -11.67
C TYR A 73 12.03 1.22 -12.08
N GLN A 74 12.89 0.54 -12.84
CA GLN A 74 12.57 -0.79 -13.35
C GLN A 74 12.40 -1.80 -12.22
N LYS A 75 13.27 -1.76 -11.22
CA LYS A 75 13.16 -2.63 -10.05
C LYS A 75 11.87 -2.36 -9.28
N SER A 76 11.50 -1.09 -9.13
CA SER A 76 10.24 -0.71 -8.49
C SER A 76 9.04 -1.32 -9.21
N VAL A 77 8.99 -1.18 -10.53
CA VAL A 77 7.90 -1.75 -11.36
C VAL A 77 7.85 -3.28 -11.22
N GLN A 78 8.99 -3.95 -11.29
CA GLN A 78 9.06 -5.40 -11.18
C GLN A 78 8.54 -5.89 -9.83
N ILE A 79 8.92 -5.22 -8.75
CA ILE A 79 8.50 -5.59 -7.40
C ILE A 79 6.99 -5.33 -7.21
N VAL A 80 6.50 -4.16 -7.59
CA VAL A 80 5.07 -3.85 -7.49
C VAL A 80 4.25 -4.85 -8.30
N ASN A 81 4.71 -5.19 -9.49
CA ASN A 81 4.04 -6.18 -10.33
C ASN A 81 4.01 -7.57 -9.67
N ARG A 82 5.12 -8.01 -9.05
CA ARG A 82 5.16 -9.29 -8.32
C ARG A 82 4.19 -9.28 -7.13
N LEU A 83 4.17 -8.20 -6.36
CA LEU A 83 3.27 -8.07 -5.21
C LEU A 83 1.81 -8.08 -5.66
N ARG A 84 1.49 -7.39 -6.76
CA ARG A 84 0.16 -7.42 -7.37
C ARG A 84 -0.23 -8.84 -7.79
N GLU A 85 0.66 -9.54 -8.46
CA GLU A 85 0.38 -10.92 -8.90
C GLU A 85 0.15 -11.86 -7.71
N GLN A 86 0.94 -11.72 -6.64
CA GLN A 86 0.72 -12.49 -5.40
C GLN A 86 -0.64 -12.19 -4.79
N ALA A 87 -1.04 -10.91 -4.75
CA ALA A 87 -2.33 -10.50 -4.23
C ALA A 87 -3.47 -11.07 -5.08
N GLU A 88 -3.39 -10.96 -6.40
CA GLU A 88 -4.41 -11.47 -7.31
C GLU A 88 -4.55 -12.99 -7.23
N GLU A 89 -3.44 -13.71 -7.11
CA GLU A 89 -3.44 -15.16 -6.94
C GLU A 89 -4.11 -15.56 -5.63
N THR A 90 -3.79 -14.86 -4.55
CA THR A 90 -4.34 -15.16 -3.21
C THR A 90 -5.81 -14.77 -3.08
N LEU A 91 -6.19 -13.59 -3.62
CA LEU A 91 -7.55 -13.06 -3.51
C LEU A 91 -8.51 -13.64 -4.55
N GLY A 92 -7.99 -14.07 -5.70
CA GLY A 92 -8.79 -14.68 -6.75
C GLY A 92 -9.47 -13.69 -7.72
N PHE A 93 -9.07 -12.41 -7.70
CA PHE A 93 -9.58 -11.40 -8.63
C PHE A 93 -8.48 -10.39 -8.99
N ALA A 94 -8.67 -9.68 -10.10
CA ALA A 94 -7.69 -8.71 -10.59
C ALA A 94 -7.79 -7.39 -9.84
N LEU A 95 -6.63 -6.84 -9.46
CA LEU A 95 -6.53 -5.51 -8.86
C LEU A 95 -6.40 -4.46 -9.97
N LYS A 96 -7.37 -3.56 -10.06
CA LYS A 96 -7.48 -2.60 -11.18
C LYS A 96 -6.82 -1.27 -10.92
N ALA A 97 -6.79 -0.83 -9.67
CA ALA A 97 -6.30 0.49 -9.29
C ALA A 97 -5.63 0.43 -7.92
N ALA A 98 -4.71 1.32 -7.67
CA ALA A 98 -4.03 1.45 -6.40
C ALA A 98 -3.75 2.92 -6.08
N SER A 99 -3.73 3.23 -4.80
CA SER A 99 -3.23 4.50 -4.31
C SER A 99 -1.77 4.33 -3.89
N GLY A 100 -0.95 5.32 -4.19
CA GLY A 100 0.47 5.32 -3.82
C GLY A 100 0.72 6.16 -2.58
N ALA A 101 1.51 5.64 -1.65
CA ALA A 101 2.08 6.41 -0.56
C ALA A 101 3.45 6.94 -0.98
N ILE A 102 3.70 8.18 -0.69
CA ILE A 102 4.94 8.87 -1.05
C ILE A 102 5.60 9.45 0.20
N PRO A 103 6.93 9.49 0.25
CA PRO A 103 7.63 10.12 1.38
C PRO A 103 7.25 11.60 1.54
N PRO A 104 7.20 12.12 2.78
CA PRO A 104 6.99 13.55 3.02
C PRO A 104 8.05 14.39 2.29
N GLY A 105 7.64 15.53 1.77
CA GLY A 105 8.55 16.43 1.06
C GLY A 105 8.83 16.05 -0.38
N THR A 106 8.24 14.96 -0.89
CA THR A 106 8.32 14.60 -2.30
C THR A 106 7.53 15.61 -3.12
N VAL A 107 8.16 16.22 -4.11
CA VAL A 107 7.54 17.29 -4.92
C VAL A 107 7.60 17.01 -6.40
N GLY A 108 6.62 17.51 -7.12
CA GLY A 108 6.61 17.64 -8.57
C GLY A 108 6.74 16.29 -9.31
N ASN A 109 7.81 16.17 -10.07
CA ASN A 109 8.03 15.04 -10.95
C ASN A 109 8.11 13.68 -10.24
N ASN A 110 8.52 13.64 -8.97
CA ASN A 110 8.59 12.40 -8.21
C ASN A 110 7.23 11.79 -7.93
N LYS A 111 6.21 12.61 -7.67
CA LYS A 111 4.84 12.10 -7.53
C LYS A 111 4.39 11.41 -8.81
N ARG A 112 4.73 12.01 -9.96
CA ARG A 112 4.42 11.42 -11.26
C ARG A 112 5.17 10.10 -11.48
N VAL A 113 6.42 10.01 -11.04
CA VAL A 113 7.21 8.77 -11.14
C VAL A 113 6.55 7.64 -10.34
N VAL A 114 6.07 7.91 -9.13
CA VAL A 114 5.35 6.91 -8.32
C VAL A 114 4.07 6.46 -9.03
N ALA A 115 3.31 7.39 -9.58
CA ALA A 115 2.12 7.05 -10.38
C ALA A 115 2.48 6.19 -11.58
N ASN A 116 3.57 6.52 -12.27
CA ASN A 116 4.04 5.76 -13.43
C ASN A 116 4.47 4.34 -13.04
N VAL A 117 5.08 4.15 -11.86
CA VAL A 117 5.42 2.82 -11.35
C VAL A 117 4.16 1.97 -11.20
N ILE A 118 3.11 2.52 -10.58
CA ILE A 118 1.84 1.83 -10.39
C ILE A 118 1.22 1.46 -11.75
N GLU A 119 1.19 2.41 -12.68
CA GLU A 119 0.63 2.20 -14.02
C GLU A 119 1.43 1.17 -14.81
N SER A 120 2.73 1.20 -14.73
CA SER A 120 3.61 0.22 -15.38
C SER A 120 3.48 -1.18 -14.77
N ALA A 121 2.98 -1.28 -13.54
CA ALA A 121 2.65 -2.55 -12.89
C ALA A 121 1.21 -3.01 -13.16
N ASN A 122 0.57 -2.44 -14.18
CA ASN A 122 -0.76 -2.82 -14.67
C ASN A 122 -1.91 -2.49 -13.71
N MET A 123 -1.77 -1.41 -12.98
CA MET A 123 -2.85 -0.83 -12.15
C MET A 123 -3.01 0.65 -12.48
N LEU A 124 -4.22 1.17 -12.37
CA LEU A 124 -4.44 2.61 -12.47
C LEU A 124 -3.97 3.28 -11.18
N ALA A 125 -3.23 4.38 -11.29
CA ALA A 125 -2.87 5.20 -10.14
C ALA A 125 -4.08 6.06 -9.76
N ASP A 126 -4.72 5.74 -8.65
CA ASP A 126 -5.94 6.42 -8.20
C ASP A 126 -5.59 7.72 -7.47
N GLN A 127 -4.86 7.60 -6.35
CA GLN A 127 -4.44 8.75 -5.56
C GLN A 127 -2.99 8.59 -5.14
N LEU A 128 -2.31 9.73 -4.97
CA LEU A 128 -0.99 9.77 -4.35
C LEU A 128 -1.11 10.59 -3.07
N VAL A 129 -0.81 9.95 -1.94
CA VAL A 129 -0.90 10.57 -0.62
C VAL A 129 0.44 10.45 0.10
N ASP A 130 0.76 11.42 0.95
CA ASP A 130 1.97 11.31 1.76
C ASP A 130 1.81 10.17 2.79
N GLU A 131 2.94 9.63 3.26
CA GLU A 131 2.93 8.48 4.17
C GLU A 131 2.14 8.71 5.45
N PRO A 132 2.24 9.85 6.13
CA PRO A 132 1.41 10.10 7.31
C PRO A 132 -0.09 10.12 7.00
N THR A 133 -0.49 10.73 5.88
CA THR A 133 -1.89 10.76 5.45
C THR A 133 -2.38 9.35 5.10
N ALA A 134 -1.57 8.57 4.40
CA ALA A 134 -1.89 7.19 4.06
C ALA A 134 -2.08 6.33 5.31
N ALA A 135 -1.18 6.47 6.30
CA ALA A 135 -1.29 5.76 7.57
C ALA A 135 -2.58 6.14 8.32
N ALA A 136 -2.93 7.43 8.35
CA ALA A 136 -4.17 7.88 8.98
C ALA A 136 -5.41 7.29 8.30
N LEU A 137 -5.43 7.22 6.97
CA LEU A 137 -6.54 6.62 6.22
C LEU A 137 -6.67 5.12 6.49
N VAL A 138 -5.56 4.39 6.53
CA VAL A 138 -5.55 2.94 6.81
C VAL A 138 -6.02 2.67 8.23
N LEU A 139 -5.57 3.45 9.19
CA LEU A 139 -5.90 3.28 10.61
C LEU A 139 -7.24 3.94 10.97
N ASN A 140 -7.87 4.67 10.05
CA ASN A 140 -9.11 5.40 10.26
C ASN A 140 -9.02 6.34 11.46
N VAL A 141 -7.91 7.08 11.54
CA VAL A 141 -7.64 8.08 12.58
C VAL A 141 -7.88 9.47 12.00
N ASP A 142 -8.93 10.14 12.46
CA ASP A 142 -9.31 11.46 11.97
C ASP A 142 -8.55 12.58 12.70
N GLU A 143 -8.22 12.35 13.96
CA GLU A 143 -7.53 13.33 14.80
C GLU A 143 -6.41 12.64 15.59
N GLY A 144 -5.38 13.37 15.88
CA GLY A 144 -4.25 12.91 16.67
C GLY A 144 -2.95 12.89 15.89
N ALA A 145 -1.88 12.48 16.56
CA ALA A 145 -0.55 12.39 15.96
C ALA A 145 -0.38 11.03 15.28
N VAL A 146 -0.08 11.07 13.97
CA VAL A 146 0.38 9.90 13.21
C VAL A 146 1.86 10.13 12.93
N VAL A 147 2.68 9.24 13.42
CA VAL A 147 4.14 9.37 13.34
C VAL A 147 4.70 8.32 12.39
#